data_0a078f9de31cb83a0c4a444596fe59e8
#
_entry.id   0a078f9de31cb83a0c4a444596fe59e8
#
_cell.length_a   1.000
_cell.length_b   1.000
_cell.length_c   1.000
_cell.angle_alpha   90.00
_cell.angle_beta   90.00
_cell.angle_gamma   90.00
#
_symmetry.space_group_name_H-M   'P 1'
#
loop_
_entity.id
_entity.type
_entity.pdbx_description
1 polymer ?
#
loop_
_entity_poly.entity_id
_entity_poly.type
_entity_poly.pdbx_seq_one_letter_code
_entity_poly.pdbx_strand_id
1 'polypeptide(L)'
;MAKAFYPGSFDPAHNGHIDVASRASELFDEVIVGVYEATPNKKLMFTTDERVDLFKKSLSVPNVRVVSFTGLAPNIAKEFGASVILRGLRAGFDFEQEFEMALMWRNLVPEIDVVCMMTALQHQF
;
A
#
# COMPACT_ATOMS: atom_id res chain seq x y z
N MET A 1 -13.04 -3.06 -14.40
CA MET A 1 -13.15 -3.10 -12.95
C MET A 1 -11.91 -2.50 -12.33
N ALA A 2 -11.95 -2.17 -11.06
CA ALA A 2 -10.90 -1.35 -10.47
C ALA A 2 -9.71 -2.18 -9.99
N LYS A 3 -8.52 -1.60 -10.17
CA LYS A 3 -7.28 -2.09 -9.58
C LYS A 3 -6.86 -1.11 -8.50
N ALA A 4 -6.29 -1.62 -7.41
CA ALA A 4 -5.79 -0.81 -6.30
C ALA A 4 -4.27 -0.93 -6.19
N PHE A 5 -3.63 0.19 -5.89
CA PHE A 5 -2.20 0.25 -5.59
C PHE A 5 -2.04 0.50 -4.10
N TYR A 6 -1.34 -0.39 -3.41
CA TYR A 6 -1.13 -0.31 -1.96
C TYR A 6 0.35 -0.04 -1.68
N PRO A 7 0.74 1.24 -1.55
CA PRO A 7 2.14 1.60 -1.33
C PRO A 7 2.52 1.61 0.14
N GLY A 8 3.76 1.32 0.41
CA GLY A 8 4.33 1.44 1.76
C GLY A 8 5.76 1.00 1.79
N SER A 9 6.40 1.23 2.94
CA SER A 9 7.77 0.75 3.17
C SER A 9 7.81 -0.72 3.51
N PHE A 10 6.85 -1.20 4.31
CA PHE A 10 6.72 -2.61 4.71
C PHE A 10 8.05 -3.20 5.20
N ASP A 11 8.56 -2.65 6.29
CA ASP A 11 9.91 -2.93 6.79
C ASP A 11 9.92 -3.59 8.19
N PRO A 12 9.53 -4.86 8.31
CA PRO A 12 8.86 -5.69 7.31
C PRO A 12 7.35 -5.52 7.30
N ALA A 13 6.68 -6.18 6.38
CA ALA A 13 5.22 -6.28 6.43
C ALA A 13 4.80 -7.03 7.70
N HIS A 14 3.74 -6.56 8.34
CA HIS A 14 3.16 -7.24 9.49
C HIS A 14 1.73 -7.72 9.18
N ASN A 15 1.12 -8.39 10.14
CA ASN A 15 -0.20 -8.98 9.92
C ASN A 15 -1.28 -7.97 9.50
N GLY A 16 -1.19 -6.73 9.99
CA GLY A 16 -2.11 -5.67 9.58
C GLY A 16 -2.00 -5.35 8.10
N HIS A 17 -0.78 -5.30 7.56
CA HIS A 17 -0.56 -5.07 6.13
C HIS A 17 -1.10 -6.22 5.29
N ILE A 18 -0.83 -7.45 5.71
CA ILE A 18 -1.29 -8.64 5.00
C ILE A 18 -2.81 -8.72 5.03
N ASP A 19 -3.42 -8.40 6.17
CA ASP A 19 -4.87 -8.37 6.32
C ASP A 19 -5.52 -7.36 5.35
N VAL A 20 -4.99 -6.15 5.27
CA VAL A 20 -5.52 -5.13 4.36
C VAL A 20 -5.40 -5.58 2.91
N ALA A 21 -4.24 -6.07 2.49
CA ALA A 21 -4.04 -6.55 1.12
C ALA A 21 -4.96 -7.72 0.79
N SER A 22 -5.12 -8.66 1.71
CA SER A 22 -5.95 -9.84 1.50
C SER A 22 -7.44 -9.49 1.39
N ARG A 23 -7.93 -8.60 2.27
CA ARG A 23 -9.32 -8.15 2.20
C ARG A 23 -9.59 -7.32 0.97
N ALA A 24 -8.62 -6.47 0.58
CA ALA A 24 -8.74 -5.67 -0.62
C ALA A 24 -8.83 -6.54 -1.88
N SER A 25 -8.18 -7.70 -1.87
CA SER A 25 -8.23 -8.63 -3.00
C SER A 25 -9.64 -9.11 -3.32
N GLU A 26 -10.54 -9.05 -2.35
CA GLU A 26 -11.94 -9.41 -2.55
C GLU A 26 -12.77 -8.26 -3.14
N LEU A 27 -12.29 -7.02 -3.01
CA LEU A 27 -13.00 -5.83 -3.48
C LEU A 27 -12.53 -5.33 -4.84
N PHE A 28 -11.29 -5.62 -5.20
CA PHE A 28 -10.67 -5.14 -6.42
C PHE A 28 -10.28 -6.32 -7.30
N ASP A 29 -10.23 -6.10 -8.61
CA ASP A 29 -9.81 -7.14 -9.55
C ASP A 29 -8.35 -7.54 -9.33
N GLU A 30 -7.51 -6.56 -9.00
CA GLU A 30 -6.11 -6.77 -8.70
C GLU A 30 -5.67 -5.77 -7.64
N VAL A 31 -4.84 -6.22 -6.72
CA VAL A 31 -4.15 -5.34 -5.77
C VAL A 31 -2.65 -5.42 -6.08
N ILE A 32 -2.04 -4.26 -6.31
CA ILE A 32 -0.61 -4.16 -6.55
C ILE A 32 0.00 -3.54 -5.29
N VAL A 33 0.73 -4.36 -4.53
CA VAL A 33 1.46 -3.89 -3.35
C VAL A 33 2.76 -3.28 -3.84
N GLY A 34 2.98 -2.00 -3.56
CA GLY A 34 4.19 -1.29 -3.94
C GLY A 34 5.11 -1.11 -2.75
N VAL A 35 6.27 -1.76 -2.78
CA VAL A 35 7.30 -1.62 -1.76
C VAL A 35 8.22 -0.48 -2.18
N TYR A 36 8.23 0.59 -1.40
CA TYR A 36 9.04 1.78 -1.73
C TYR A 36 10.52 1.50 -1.56
N GLU A 37 11.28 1.76 -2.61
CA GLU A 37 12.73 1.66 -2.53
C GLU A 37 13.27 2.80 -1.67
N ALA A 38 14.13 2.46 -0.71
CA ALA A 38 14.70 3.44 0.18
C ALA A 38 15.69 4.34 -0.54
N THR A 39 15.65 5.65 -0.22
CA THR A 39 16.73 6.54 -0.60
C THR A 39 17.96 6.21 0.26
N PRO A 40 19.17 6.55 -0.19
CA PRO A 40 20.39 6.25 0.58
C PRO A 40 20.41 6.79 2.01
N ASN A 41 19.63 7.83 2.28
CA ASN A 41 19.59 8.48 3.59
C ASN A 41 18.58 7.87 4.56
N LYS A 42 17.75 6.94 4.11
CA LYS A 42 16.74 6.32 4.95
C LYS A 42 17.22 4.98 5.45
N LYS A 43 17.26 4.82 6.77
CA LYS A 43 17.65 3.55 7.40
C LYS A 43 16.44 2.63 7.45
N LEU A 44 16.55 1.50 6.79
CA LEU A 44 15.54 0.45 6.84
C LEU A 44 16.16 -0.82 7.40
N MET A 45 15.32 -1.64 8.01
CA MET A 45 15.74 -2.89 8.63
C MET A 45 16.12 -3.93 7.57
N PHE A 46 15.37 -3.95 6.46
CA PHE A 46 15.54 -4.92 5.39
C PHE A 46 15.76 -4.22 4.06
N THR A 47 16.45 -4.90 3.13
CA THR A 47 16.61 -4.41 1.77
C THR A 47 15.27 -4.44 1.04
N THR A 48 15.20 -3.74 -0.09
CA THR A 48 13.99 -3.74 -0.94
C THR A 48 13.61 -5.16 -1.35
N ASP A 49 14.57 -5.94 -1.83
CA ASP A 49 14.30 -7.31 -2.27
C ASP A 49 13.81 -8.19 -1.12
N GLU A 50 14.40 -8.03 0.06
CA GLU A 50 13.95 -8.77 1.25
C GLU A 50 12.52 -8.39 1.63
N ARG A 51 12.19 -7.10 1.59
CA ARG A 51 10.85 -6.63 1.94
C ARG A 51 9.79 -7.12 0.96
N VAL A 52 10.12 -7.10 -0.34
CA VAL A 52 9.23 -7.65 -1.37
C VAL A 52 8.99 -9.14 -1.14
N ASP A 53 10.07 -9.89 -0.91
CA ASP A 53 10.00 -11.34 -0.72
C ASP A 53 9.19 -11.71 0.53
N LEU A 54 9.42 -11.02 1.64
CA LEU A 54 8.69 -11.25 2.89
C LEU A 54 7.18 -11.00 2.71
N PHE A 55 6.82 -9.97 1.98
CA PHE A 55 5.40 -9.70 1.71
C PHE A 55 4.79 -10.81 0.85
N LYS A 56 5.47 -11.18 -0.22
CA LYS A 56 5.00 -12.25 -1.12
C LYS A 56 4.76 -13.56 -0.38
N LYS A 57 5.69 -13.94 0.49
CA LYS A 57 5.61 -15.21 1.23
C LYS A 57 4.45 -15.25 2.21
N SER A 58 3.96 -14.10 2.64
CA SER A 58 2.88 -14.00 3.60
C SER A 58 1.50 -13.98 2.95
N LEU A 59 1.43 -13.92 1.62
CA LEU A 59 0.17 -13.86 0.89
C LEU A 59 -0.26 -15.23 0.41
N SER A 60 -1.58 -15.46 0.45
CA SER A 60 -2.19 -16.71 -0.04
C SER A 60 -3.26 -16.46 -1.09
N VAL A 61 -3.36 -15.23 -1.61
CA VAL A 61 -4.38 -14.85 -2.58
C VAL A 61 -3.75 -14.62 -3.96
N PRO A 62 -4.42 -15.03 -5.05
CA PRO A 62 -3.80 -15.02 -6.39
C PRO A 62 -3.78 -13.66 -7.07
N ASN A 63 -4.66 -12.73 -6.70
CA ASN A 63 -4.79 -11.45 -7.40
C ASN A 63 -4.09 -10.29 -6.68
N VAL A 64 -3.12 -10.60 -5.82
CA VAL A 64 -2.24 -9.61 -5.20
C VAL A 64 -0.84 -9.81 -5.75
N ARG A 65 -0.30 -8.75 -6.33
CA ARG A 65 1.05 -8.72 -6.88
C ARG A 65 1.90 -7.78 -6.05
N VAL A 66 3.15 -8.15 -5.79
CA VAL A 66 4.08 -7.32 -5.01
C VAL A 66 5.20 -6.85 -5.92
N VAL A 67 5.42 -5.54 -5.96
CA VAL A 67 6.46 -4.91 -6.79
C VAL A 67 7.21 -3.90 -5.93
N SER A 68 8.41 -3.52 -6.37
CA SER A 68 9.11 -2.37 -5.80
C SER A 68 8.88 -1.14 -6.68
N PHE A 69 9.00 0.04 -6.10
CA PHE A 69 8.83 1.27 -6.86
C PHE A 69 9.63 2.43 -6.27
N THR A 70 9.89 3.43 -7.11
CA THR A 70 10.40 4.74 -6.71
C THR A 70 9.50 5.81 -7.30
N GLY A 71 9.55 7.01 -6.74
CA GLY A 71 8.74 8.12 -7.22
C GLY A 71 7.46 8.30 -6.42
N LEU A 72 6.56 9.10 -6.95
CA LEU A 72 5.31 9.43 -6.26
C LEU A 72 4.27 8.33 -6.46
N ALA A 73 3.66 7.90 -5.37
CA ALA A 73 2.68 6.82 -5.40
C ALA A 73 1.56 7.00 -6.42
N PRO A 74 0.92 8.19 -6.57
CA PRO A 74 -0.14 8.32 -7.55
C PRO A 74 0.33 8.16 -9.00
N ASN A 75 1.55 8.58 -9.32
CA ASN A 75 2.10 8.38 -10.66
C ASN A 75 2.33 6.91 -10.95
N ILE A 76 2.86 6.20 -9.97
CA ILE A 76 3.11 4.75 -10.09
C ILE A 76 1.79 3.98 -10.18
N ALA A 77 0.80 4.37 -9.38
CA ALA A 77 -0.52 3.78 -9.46
C ALA A 77 -1.08 3.89 -10.89
N LYS A 78 -0.96 5.06 -11.49
CA LYS A 78 -1.42 5.30 -12.84
C LYS A 78 -0.68 4.44 -13.87
N GLU A 79 0.64 4.28 -13.72
CA GLU A 79 1.44 3.43 -14.59
C GLU A 79 0.98 1.97 -14.57
N PHE A 80 0.55 1.47 -13.42
CA PHE A 80 0.04 0.11 -13.27
C PHE A 80 -1.44 -0.03 -13.66
N GLY A 81 -2.08 1.06 -14.06
CA GLY A 81 -3.49 1.04 -14.41
C GLY A 81 -4.43 1.01 -13.20
N ALA A 82 -3.92 1.35 -12.03
CA ALA A 82 -4.74 1.44 -10.82
C ALA A 82 -5.51 2.76 -10.79
N SER A 83 -6.76 2.70 -10.37
CA SER A 83 -7.61 3.88 -10.20
C SER A 83 -7.71 4.34 -8.75
N VAL A 84 -7.19 3.52 -7.84
CA VAL A 84 -7.29 3.73 -6.39
C VAL A 84 -5.94 3.50 -5.74
N ILE A 85 -5.57 4.39 -4.82
CA ILE A 85 -4.50 4.11 -3.87
C ILE A 85 -5.16 3.64 -2.58
N LEU A 86 -4.71 2.48 -2.11
CA LEU A 86 -5.22 1.85 -0.91
C LEU A 86 -4.31 2.18 0.26
N ARG A 87 -4.90 2.55 1.40
CA ARG A 87 -4.18 2.76 2.64
C ARG A 87 -4.86 2.00 3.76
N GLY A 88 -4.07 1.46 4.68
CA GLY A 88 -4.57 0.89 5.92
C GLY A 88 -4.72 1.98 6.96
N LEU A 89 -5.80 1.96 7.71
CA LEU A 89 -6.07 2.96 8.75
C LEU A 89 -6.27 2.28 10.09
N ARG A 90 -5.47 2.68 11.08
CA ARG A 90 -5.60 2.24 12.46
C ARG A 90 -6.29 3.33 13.29
N ALA A 91 -6.91 2.93 14.38
CA ALA A 91 -7.55 3.87 15.29
C ALA A 91 -6.52 4.82 15.88
N GLY A 92 -6.90 6.07 16.02
CA GLY A 92 -6.12 7.08 16.74
C GLY A 92 -5.32 7.99 15.82
N PHE A 93 -4.06 7.72 15.63
CA PHE A 93 -3.11 8.71 15.09
C PHE A 93 -2.83 8.64 13.59
N ASP A 94 -3.44 7.71 12.87
CA ASP A 94 -3.18 7.59 11.43
C ASP A 94 -4.05 8.52 10.58
N PHE A 95 -5.23 8.89 11.08
CA PHE A 95 -6.26 9.54 10.27
C PHE A 95 -5.82 10.87 9.68
N GLU A 96 -5.27 11.76 10.50
CA GLU A 96 -4.91 13.10 10.02
C GLU A 96 -3.79 13.06 8.98
N GLN A 97 -2.79 12.22 9.21
CA GLN A 97 -1.67 12.07 8.27
C GLN A 97 -2.15 11.49 6.95
N GLU A 98 -3.00 10.47 6.99
CA GLU A 98 -3.54 9.85 5.79
C GLU A 98 -4.44 10.82 5.03
N PHE A 99 -5.24 11.60 5.75
CA PHE A 99 -6.12 12.59 5.14
C PHE A 99 -5.32 13.67 4.39
N GLU A 100 -4.28 14.21 5.01
CA GLU A 100 -3.43 15.22 4.39
C GLU A 100 -2.71 14.67 3.16
N MET A 101 -2.19 13.46 3.26
CA MET A 101 -1.51 12.80 2.15
C MET A 101 -2.46 12.53 1.00
N ALA A 102 -3.68 12.10 1.29
CA ALA A 102 -4.71 11.86 0.28
C ALA A 102 -5.06 13.13 -0.47
N LEU A 103 -5.22 14.24 0.23
CA LEU A 103 -5.48 15.53 -0.41
C LEU A 103 -4.35 15.95 -1.34
N MET A 104 -3.11 15.76 -0.91
CA MET A 104 -1.95 16.08 -1.74
C MET A 104 -1.90 15.22 -3.00
N TRP A 105 -2.10 13.90 -2.85
CA TRP A 105 -2.09 12.99 -3.99
C TRP A 105 -3.19 13.30 -4.99
N ARG A 106 -4.40 13.59 -4.51
CA ARG A 106 -5.52 13.93 -5.40
C ARG A 106 -5.31 15.27 -6.10
N ASN A 107 -4.61 16.20 -5.47
CA ASN A 107 -4.25 17.45 -6.11
C ASN A 107 -3.23 17.24 -7.25
N LEU A 108 -2.29 16.31 -7.05
CA LEU A 108 -1.26 16.01 -8.05
C LEU A 108 -1.80 15.17 -9.21
N VAL A 109 -2.64 14.19 -8.92
CA VAL A 109 -3.20 13.29 -9.93
C VAL A 109 -4.70 13.10 -9.61
N PRO A 110 -5.55 14.03 -10.11
CA PRO A 110 -6.99 14.02 -9.76
C PRO A 110 -7.75 12.77 -10.15
N GLU A 111 -7.27 12.00 -11.13
CA GLU A 111 -7.93 10.75 -11.56
C GLU A 111 -7.76 9.59 -10.57
N ILE A 112 -6.88 9.73 -9.58
CA ILE A 112 -6.64 8.66 -8.60
C ILE A 112 -7.39 8.99 -7.32
N ASP A 113 -8.24 8.07 -6.87
CA ASP A 113 -8.88 8.18 -5.56
C ASP A 113 -8.06 7.47 -4.51
N VAL A 114 -8.21 7.90 -3.25
CA VAL A 114 -7.58 7.25 -2.11
C VAL A 114 -8.67 6.58 -1.29
N VAL A 115 -8.50 5.29 -1.04
CA VAL A 115 -9.43 4.50 -0.24
C VAL A 115 -8.69 4.00 0.99
N CYS A 116 -9.25 4.27 2.17
CA CYS A 116 -8.70 3.78 3.42
C CYS A 116 -9.51 2.58 3.89
N MET A 117 -8.81 1.49 4.22
CA MET A 117 -9.43 0.32 4.83
C MET A 117 -9.01 0.26 6.29
N MET A 118 -9.98 0.06 7.16
CA MET A 118 -9.70 -0.11 8.57
C MET A 118 -9.04 -1.46 8.80
N THR A 119 -7.94 -1.48 9.53
CA THR A 119 -7.31 -2.74 9.91
C THR A 119 -8.23 -3.52 10.85
N ALA A 120 -8.10 -4.84 10.85
CA ALA A 120 -8.88 -5.68 11.75
C ALA A 120 -8.59 -5.31 13.21
N LEU A 121 -9.55 -5.50 14.11
CA LEU A 121 -9.44 -5.09 15.50
C LEU A 121 -8.16 -5.63 16.17
N GLN A 122 -7.81 -6.87 15.91
CA GLN A 122 -6.62 -7.49 16.47
C GLN A 122 -5.30 -6.88 15.99
N HIS A 123 -5.32 -6.07 14.94
CA HIS A 123 -4.13 -5.43 14.37
C HIS A 123 -4.09 -3.92 14.60
N GLN A 124 -5.00 -3.38 15.41
CA GLN A 124 -5.11 -1.94 15.64
C GLN A 124 -4.01 -1.39 16.58
N PHE A 125 -3.45 -2.23 17.40
CA PHE A 125 -2.51 -1.81 18.46
C PHE A 125 -1.20 -2.55 18.42
#